data_c635f9792293164a1d50fbe0d45979ff
#
_entry.id   c635f9792293164a1d50fbe0d45979ff
#
_cell.length_a   1.000
_cell.length_b   1.000
_cell.length_c   1.000
_cell.angle_alpha   90.00
_cell.angle_beta   90.00
_cell.angle_gamma   90.00
#
_symmetry.space_group_name_H-M   'P 1'
#
loop_
_entity.id
_entity.type
_entity.pdbx_description
1 polymer ?
#
loop_
_entity_poly.entity_id
_entity_poly.type
_entity_poly.pdbx_seq_one_letter_code
_entity_poly.pdbx_strand_id
1 'polypeptide(L)'
;VSKRLSRTESQELTRAKLIESATRLYLENGYVATSTDQVAEAAGFSRGALYSNFRSKEDLALAVLDAHTEEQFQEIAAVAADLPPERFTRFETWLTKSMGDRRWALFKSEVALSARANPELRQQLAARDQLARQALSVLLGHVEAESGNPLPAAPETLARAILALAKGIAIEGLVATKSRRTGSLIW
;
A
#
# COMPACT_ATOMS: atom_id res chain seq x y z
N VAL A 1 -25.26 -23.52 -15.65
CA VAL A 1 -25.87 -22.30 -16.24
C VAL A 1 -25.01 -21.12 -15.77
N SER A 2 -24.21 -20.57 -16.69
CA SER A 2 -23.38 -19.37 -16.37
C SER A 2 -24.31 -18.17 -16.22
N LYS A 3 -24.40 -17.61 -15.03
CA LYS A 3 -25.18 -16.40 -14.74
C LYS A 3 -24.57 -15.24 -15.53
N ARG A 4 -25.35 -14.61 -16.41
CA ARG A 4 -24.92 -13.42 -17.15
C ARG A 4 -24.72 -12.26 -16.16
N LEU A 5 -23.51 -11.71 -16.10
CA LEU A 5 -23.20 -10.57 -15.25
C LEU A 5 -24.03 -9.34 -15.65
N SER A 6 -24.47 -8.59 -14.67
CA SER A 6 -25.06 -7.26 -14.90
C SER A 6 -24.00 -6.30 -15.46
N ARG A 7 -24.43 -5.18 -16.02
CA ARG A 7 -23.51 -4.13 -16.50
C ARG A 7 -22.59 -3.61 -15.39
N THR A 8 -23.12 -3.43 -14.19
CA THR A 8 -22.36 -2.98 -13.01
C THR A 8 -21.32 -4.02 -12.59
N GLU A 9 -21.72 -5.29 -12.43
CA GLU A 9 -20.80 -6.39 -12.09
C GLU A 9 -19.68 -6.54 -13.14
N SER A 10 -20.01 -6.38 -14.43
CA SER A 10 -19.01 -6.41 -15.50
C SER A 10 -18.04 -5.23 -15.44
N GLN A 11 -18.51 -4.04 -15.07
CA GLN A 11 -17.67 -2.85 -14.91
C GLN A 11 -16.74 -3.00 -13.69
N GLU A 12 -17.25 -3.47 -12.56
CA GLU A 12 -16.46 -3.75 -11.35
C GLU A 12 -15.36 -4.78 -11.61
N LEU A 13 -15.69 -5.87 -12.34
CA LEU A 13 -14.70 -6.87 -12.74
C LEU A 13 -13.62 -6.28 -13.66
N THR A 14 -14.01 -5.44 -14.61
CA THR A 14 -13.05 -4.76 -15.50
C THR A 14 -12.14 -3.84 -14.70
N ARG A 15 -12.72 -3.05 -13.78
CA ARG A 15 -11.96 -2.16 -12.90
C ARG A 15 -10.96 -2.93 -12.05
N ALA A 16 -11.38 -4.04 -11.43
CA ALA A 16 -10.50 -4.89 -10.62
C ALA A 16 -9.31 -5.44 -11.41
N LYS A 17 -9.56 -5.97 -12.64
CA LYS A 17 -8.49 -6.47 -13.51
C LYS A 17 -7.52 -5.39 -13.97
N LEU A 18 -8.00 -4.18 -14.21
CA LEU A 18 -7.16 -3.04 -14.55
C LEU A 18 -6.26 -2.64 -13.36
N ILE A 19 -6.79 -2.63 -12.14
CA ILE A 19 -6.01 -2.37 -10.90
C ILE A 19 -4.96 -3.47 -10.70
N GLU A 20 -5.33 -4.74 -10.83
CA GLU A 20 -4.41 -5.88 -10.71
C GLU A 20 -3.24 -5.78 -11.70
N SER A 21 -3.54 -5.53 -12.98
CA SER A 21 -2.51 -5.38 -14.02
C SER A 21 -1.63 -4.15 -13.80
N ALA A 22 -2.23 -3.02 -13.36
CA ALA A 22 -1.49 -1.82 -13.01
C ALA A 22 -0.56 -2.07 -11.81
N THR A 23 -1.05 -2.73 -10.76
CA THR A 23 -0.25 -3.11 -9.59
C THR A 23 0.98 -3.89 -10.02
N ARG A 24 0.80 -4.96 -10.78
CA ARG A 24 1.89 -5.78 -11.27
C ARG A 24 2.91 -4.96 -12.07
N LEU A 25 2.47 -4.19 -13.05
CA LEU A 25 3.35 -3.41 -13.92
C LEU A 25 4.07 -2.28 -13.19
N TYR A 26 3.39 -1.59 -12.26
CA TYR A 26 4.00 -0.54 -11.45
C TYR A 26 5.07 -1.08 -10.49
N LEU A 27 4.86 -2.29 -9.95
CA LEU A 27 5.84 -2.92 -9.08
C LEU A 27 7.02 -3.55 -9.85
N GLU A 28 6.82 -3.97 -11.10
CA GLU A 28 7.87 -4.55 -11.95
C GLU A 28 8.71 -3.49 -12.65
N ASN A 29 8.07 -2.49 -13.25
CA ASN A 29 8.70 -1.54 -14.17
C ASN A 29 8.81 -0.11 -13.58
N GLY A 30 8.11 0.17 -12.48
CA GLY A 30 7.93 1.50 -11.92
C GLY A 30 6.72 2.25 -12.50
N TYR A 31 6.23 3.21 -11.72
CA TYR A 31 5.07 4.02 -12.11
C TYR A 31 5.38 4.92 -13.31
N VAL A 32 6.55 5.59 -13.29
CA VAL A 32 6.90 6.56 -14.33
C VAL A 32 7.02 5.87 -15.69
N ALA A 33 7.67 4.72 -15.75
CA ALA A 33 7.94 3.99 -16.99
C ALA A 33 6.73 3.23 -17.57
N THR A 34 5.69 2.99 -16.78
CA THR A 34 4.50 2.24 -17.21
C THR A 34 3.45 3.20 -17.79
N SER A 35 2.98 2.95 -19.01
CA SER A 35 1.89 3.69 -19.64
C SER A 35 0.52 3.07 -19.34
N THR A 36 -0.55 3.87 -19.46
CA THR A 36 -1.94 3.36 -19.39
C THR A 36 -2.27 2.37 -20.51
N ASP A 37 -1.65 2.53 -21.68
CA ASP A 37 -1.85 1.62 -22.81
C ASP A 37 -1.29 0.23 -22.51
N GLN A 38 -0.09 0.15 -21.90
CA GLN A 38 0.49 -1.11 -21.43
C GLN A 38 -0.39 -1.79 -20.37
N VAL A 39 -0.99 -1.00 -19.46
CA VAL A 39 -1.91 -1.57 -18.45
C VAL A 39 -3.16 -2.12 -19.10
N ALA A 40 -3.78 -1.40 -20.02
CA ALA A 40 -4.98 -1.85 -20.74
C ALA A 40 -4.71 -3.15 -21.51
N GLU A 41 -3.61 -3.20 -22.26
CA GLU A 41 -3.16 -4.38 -22.99
C GLU A 41 -2.93 -5.59 -22.08
N ALA A 42 -2.17 -5.39 -20.99
CA ALA A 42 -1.87 -6.45 -20.02
C ALA A 42 -3.12 -6.98 -19.30
N ALA A 43 -4.14 -6.13 -19.13
CA ALA A 43 -5.43 -6.52 -18.56
C ALA A 43 -6.38 -7.17 -19.58
N GLY A 44 -6.03 -7.16 -20.86
CA GLY A 44 -6.87 -7.68 -21.95
C GLY A 44 -8.03 -6.75 -22.32
N PHE A 45 -7.88 -5.44 -22.11
CA PHE A 45 -8.91 -4.43 -22.41
C PHE A 45 -8.41 -3.36 -23.38
N SER A 46 -9.37 -2.67 -24.01
CA SER A 46 -9.06 -1.52 -24.84
C SER A 46 -8.69 -0.30 -23.99
N ARG A 47 -7.95 0.64 -24.57
CA ARG A 47 -7.70 1.97 -24.01
C ARG A 47 -9.01 2.69 -23.61
N GLY A 48 -10.08 2.57 -24.43
CA GLY A 48 -11.39 3.13 -24.12
C GLY A 48 -12.00 2.53 -22.86
N ALA A 49 -11.85 1.22 -22.64
CA ALA A 49 -12.31 0.56 -21.41
C ALA A 49 -11.53 1.05 -20.17
N LEU A 50 -10.24 1.32 -20.29
CA LEU A 50 -9.46 1.91 -19.20
C LEU A 50 -9.98 3.31 -18.86
N TYR A 51 -10.13 4.20 -19.85
CA TYR A 51 -10.56 5.58 -19.60
C TYR A 51 -12.05 5.72 -19.22
N SER A 52 -12.86 4.69 -19.44
CA SER A 52 -14.22 4.61 -18.88
C SER A 52 -14.22 4.28 -17.37
N ASN A 53 -13.14 3.76 -16.83
CA ASN A 53 -12.97 3.39 -15.41
C ASN A 53 -12.09 4.35 -14.62
N PHE A 54 -11.12 4.98 -15.28
CA PHE A 54 -10.12 5.86 -14.65
C PHE A 54 -9.89 7.09 -15.52
N ARG A 55 -10.02 8.29 -14.95
CA ARG A 55 -9.91 9.57 -15.67
C ARG A 55 -8.47 9.85 -16.13
N SER A 56 -7.49 9.32 -15.42
CA SER A 56 -6.06 9.55 -15.69
C SER A 56 -5.19 8.40 -15.16
N LYS A 57 -3.89 8.45 -15.46
CA LYS A 57 -2.89 7.54 -14.89
C LYS A 57 -2.78 7.70 -13.38
N GLU A 58 -2.91 8.92 -12.89
CA GLU A 58 -2.91 9.26 -11.47
C GLU A 58 -4.12 8.64 -10.75
N ASP A 59 -5.31 8.72 -11.36
CA ASP A 59 -6.54 8.14 -10.82
C ASP A 59 -6.40 6.60 -10.69
N LEU A 60 -5.82 5.94 -11.69
CA LEU A 60 -5.48 4.52 -11.62
C LEU A 60 -4.44 4.22 -10.52
N ALA A 61 -3.39 5.05 -10.41
CA ALA A 61 -2.36 4.86 -9.38
C ALA A 61 -2.93 5.01 -7.96
N LEU A 62 -3.83 5.96 -7.76
CA LEU A 62 -4.55 6.12 -6.49
C LEU A 62 -5.42 4.91 -6.16
N ALA A 63 -6.10 4.33 -7.15
CA ALA A 63 -6.88 3.10 -6.96
C ALA A 63 -5.99 1.89 -6.60
N VAL A 64 -4.77 1.81 -7.16
CA VAL A 64 -3.77 0.80 -6.76
C VAL A 64 -3.32 1.01 -5.31
N LEU A 65 -3.08 2.27 -4.90
CA LEU A 65 -2.74 2.58 -3.51
C LEU A 65 -3.87 2.25 -2.54
N ASP A 66 -5.13 2.53 -2.93
CA ASP A 66 -6.31 2.23 -2.11
C ASP A 66 -6.49 0.72 -1.93
N ALA A 67 -6.35 -0.07 -3.00
CA ALA A 67 -6.43 -1.54 -2.94
C ALA A 67 -5.33 -2.12 -2.03
N HIS A 68 -4.10 -1.63 -2.14
CA HIS A 68 -3.01 -2.06 -1.26
C HIS A 68 -3.26 -1.66 0.20
N THR A 69 -3.77 -0.47 0.45
CA THR A 69 -4.09 -0.01 1.80
C THR A 69 -5.18 -0.87 2.44
N GLU A 70 -6.21 -1.20 1.69
CA GLU A 70 -7.29 -2.10 2.15
C GLU A 70 -6.75 -3.50 2.51
N GLU A 71 -5.89 -4.08 1.67
CA GLU A 71 -5.22 -5.36 1.95
C GLU A 71 -4.40 -5.28 3.24
N GLN A 72 -3.64 -4.20 3.44
CA GLN A 72 -2.85 -3.97 4.65
C GLN A 72 -3.73 -3.85 5.90
N PHE A 73 -4.88 -3.17 5.80
CA PHE A 73 -5.83 -3.08 6.91
C PHE A 73 -6.46 -4.42 7.25
N GLN A 74 -6.80 -5.23 6.27
CA GLN A 74 -7.34 -6.56 6.48
C GLN A 74 -6.30 -7.48 7.15
N GLU A 75 -5.03 -7.44 6.69
CA GLU A 75 -3.94 -8.19 7.31
C GLU A 75 -3.73 -7.79 8.78
N ILE A 76 -3.67 -6.48 9.09
CA ILE A 76 -3.45 -6.04 10.47
C ILE A 76 -4.66 -6.28 11.39
N ALA A 77 -5.87 -6.19 10.86
CA ALA A 77 -7.08 -6.54 11.61
C ALA A 77 -7.10 -8.03 11.97
N ALA A 78 -6.65 -8.91 11.07
CA ALA A 78 -6.51 -10.33 11.35
C ALA A 78 -5.45 -10.58 12.44
N VAL A 79 -4.33 -9.87 12.42
CA VAL A 79 -3.30 -9.94 13.48
C VAL A 79 -3.86 -9.44 14.82
N ALA A 80 -4.66 -8.37 14.81
CA ALA A 80 -5.25 -7.81 16.03
C ALA A 80 -6.27 -8.74 16.69
N ALA A 81 -6.90 -9.63 15.91
CA ALA A 81 -7.86 -10.63 16.43
C ALA A 81 -7.19 -11.82 17.13
N ASP A 82 -5.87 -12.00 17.00
CA ASP A 82 -5.15 -13.10 17.63
C ASP A 82 -4.97 -12.88 19.16
N LEU A 83 -4.81 -14.00 19.90
CA LEU A 83 -4.49 -13.96 21.32
C LEU A 83 -2.99 -13.70 21.54
N PRO A 84 -2.60 -13.05 22.67
CA PRO A 84 -1.19 -13.01 23.09
C PRO A 84 -0.70 -14.44 23.48
N PRO A 85 0.56 -14.83 23.21
CA PRO A 85 1.65 -14.01 22.64
C PRO A 85 1.70 -13.99 21.11
N GLU A 86 0.89 -14.78 20.41
CA GLU A 86 0.92 -14.96 18.96
C GLU A 86 0.73 -13.63 18.21
N ARG A 87 -0.08 -12.74 18.80
CA ARG A 87 -0.30 -11.37 18.25
C ARG A 87 1.00 -10.61 18.05
N PHE A 88 1.93 -10.66 19.01
CA PHE A 88 3.19 -9.92 18.90
C PHE A 88 4.09 -10.47 17.79
N THR A 89 4.25 -11.79 17.72
CA THR A 89 5.06 -12.43 16.68
C THR A 89 4.49 -12.20 15.28
N ARG A 90 3.17 -12.26 15.13
CA ARG A 90 2.51 -12.01 13.86
C ARG A 90 2.58 -10.54 13.46
N PHE A 91 2.45 -9.62 14.42
CA PHE A 91 2.62 -8.19 14.18
C PHE A 91 4.06 -7.86 13.72
N GLU A 92 5.08 -8.41 14.37
CA GLU A 92 6.47 -8.24 13.96
C GLU A 92 6.72 -8.78 12.55
N THR A 93 6.17 -9.95 12.24
CA THR A 93 6.26 -10.57 10.91
C THR A 93 5.57 -9.68 9.85
N TRP A 94 4.36 -9.22 10.14
CA TRP A 94 3.61 -8.32 9.27
C TRP A 94 4.38 -7.00 9.05
N LEU A 95 4.89 -6.39 10.11
CA LEU A 95 5.64 -5.15 10.04
C LEU A 95 6.89 -5.30 9.16
N THR A 96 7.67 -6.36 9.38
CA THR A 96 8.86 -6.67 8.59
C THR A 96 8.53 -6.87 7.12
N LYS A 97 7.47 -7.61 6.80
CA LYS A 97 6.98 -7.83 5.44
C LYS A 97 6.55 -6.51 4.79
N SER A 98 5.71 -5.73 5.48
CA SER A 98 5.11 -4.50 4.95
C SER A 98 6.13 -3.38 4.77
N MET A 99 7.11 -3.28 5.66
CA MET A 99 8.19 -2.29 5.57
C MET A 99 9.30 -2.70 4.60
N GLY A 100 9.46 -4.00 4.32
CA GLY A 100 10.54 -4.55 3.51
C GLY A 100 10.28 -4.58 2.01
N ASP A 101 9.06 -4.32 1.54
CA ASP A 101 8.79 -4.38 0.09
C ASP A 101 9.25 -3.11 -0.62
N ARG A 102 10.47 -3.21 -1.18
CA ARG A 102 11.14 -2.13 -1.93
C ARG A 102 10.35 -1.68 -3.16
N ARG A 103 9.58 -2.57 -3.81
CA ARG A 103 8.81 -2.25 -5.01
C ARG A 103 7.66 -1.31 -4.66
N TRP A 104 6.95 -1.58 -3.56
CA TRP A 104 5.92 -0.68 -3.05
C TRP A 104 6.48 0.66 -2.58
N ALA A 105 7.67 0.66 -1.95
CA ALA A 105 8.35 1.89 -1.56
C ALA A 105 8.69 2.76 -2.77
N LEU A 106 9.23 2.16 -3.83
CA LEU A 106 9.55 2.85 -5.08
C LEU A 106 8.29 3.41 -5.73
N PHE A 107 7.26 2.59 -5.92
CA PHE A 107 5.99 3.01 -6.51
C PHE A 107 5.37 4.20 -5.76
N LYS A 108 5.25 4.11 -4.42
CA LYS A 108 4.72 5.20 -3.58
C LYS A 108 5.55 6.48 -3.71
N SER A 109 6.88 6.35 -3.79
CA SER A 109 7.78 7.50 -3.94
C SER A 109 7.63 8.17 -5.31
N GLU A 110 7.53 7.41 -6.40
CA GLU A 110 7.33 7.94 -7.75
C GLU A 110 5.99 8.67 -7.89
N VAL A 111 4.91 8.11 -7.33
CA VAL A 111 3.59 8.77 -7.30
C VAL A 111 3.66 10.07 -6.49
N ALA A 112 4.31 10.05 -5.32
CA ALA A 112 4.48 11.25 -4.48
C ALA A 112 5.32 12.34 -5.18
N LEU A 113 6.37 11.96 -5.93
CA LEU A 113 7.15 12.89 -6.73
C LEU A 113 6.34 13.49 -7.88
N SER A 114 5.49 12.72 -8.52
CA SER A 114 4.57 13.20 -9.57
C SER A 114 3.57 14.24 -9.04
N ALA A 115 3.20 14.16 -7.76
CA ALA A 115 2.31 15.12 -7.12
C ALA A 115 2.91 16.53 -6.97
N ARG A 116 4.23 16.71 -7.17
CA ARG A 116 4.86 18.05 -7.12
C ARG A 116 4.27 19.00 -8.15
N ALA A 117 3.97 18.51 -9.33
CA ALA A 117 3.39 19.29 -10.44
C ALA A 117 1.86 19.18 -10.51
N ASN A 118 1.22 18.36 -9.66
CA ASN A 118 -0.22 18.10 -9.69
C ASN A 118 -0.85 18.37 -8.31
N PRO A 119 -1.46 19.57 -8.09
CA PRO A 119 -2.07 19.93 -6.82
C PRO A 119 -3.23 19.02 -6.40
N GLU A 120 -4.02 18.53 -7.36
CA GLU A 120 -5.13 17.59 -7.08
C GLU A 120 -4.60 16.25 -6.56
N LEU A 121 -3.62 15.68 -7.24
CA LEU A 121 -2.97 14.44 -6.78
C LEU A 121 -2.36 14.61 -5.38
N ARG A 122 -1.71 15.76 -5.13
CA ARG A 122 -1.13 16.08 -3.81
C ARG A 122 -2.18 16.12 -2.72
N GLN A 123 -3.32 16.76 -2.97
CA GLN A 123 -4.44 16.81 -2.02
C GLN A 123 -5.00 15.42 -1.74
N GLN A 124 -5.18 14.60 -2.77
CA GLN A 124 -5.68 13.24 -2.63
C GLN A 124 -4.71 12.34 -1.85
N LEU A 125 -3.41 12.45 -2.07
CA LEU A 125 -2.40 11.72 -1.29
C LEU A 125 -2.37 12.20 0.18
N ALA A 126 -2.48 13.50 0.43
CA ALA A 126 -2.52 14.06 1.79
C ALA A 126 -3.75 13.55 2.56
N ALA A 127 -4.92 13.47 1.91
CA ALA A 127 -6.13 12.93 2.52
C ALA A 127 -5.94 11.44 2.91
N ARG A 128 -5.32 10.62 2.05
CA ARG A 128 -5.00 9.22 2.34
C ARG A 128 -4.04 9.07 3.51
N ASP A 129 -3.00 9.89 3.55
CA ASP A 129 -2.06 9.93 4.67
C ASP A 129 -2.75 10.30 5.99
N GLN A 130 -3.72 11.20 5.95
CA GLN A 130 -4.50 11.57 7.12
C GLN A 130 -5.39 10.42 7.60
N LEU A 131 -6.09 9.74 6.69
CA LEU A 131 -6.91 8.57 7.01
C LEU A 131 -6.07 7.44 7.62
N ALA A 132 -4.91 7.15 7.05
CA ALA A 132 -4.00 6.14 7.59
C ALA A 132 -3.53 6.49 9.02
N ARG A 133 -3.20 7.77 9.30
CA ARG A 133 -2.86 8.23 10.64
C ARG A 133 -4.00 8.07 11.62
N GLN A 134 -5.22 8.45 11.23
CA GLN A 134 -6.41 8.31 12.07
C GLN A 134 -6.70 6.84 12.39
N ALA A 135 -6.67 5.95 11.40
CA ALA A 135 -6.90 4.54 11.59
C ALA A 135 -5.89 3.91 12.56
N LEU A 136 -4.59 4.23 12.38
CA LEU A 136 -3.55 3.73 13.30
C LEU A 136 -3.68 4.33 14.69
N SER A 137 -4.07 5.60 14.82
CA SER A 137 -4.32 6.24 16.12
C SER A 137 -5.45 5.56 16.89
N VAL A 138 -6.55 5.21 16.21
CA VAL A 138 -7.66 4.47 16.80
C VAL A 138 -7.20 3.08 17.26
N LEU A 139 -6.45 2.36 16.44
CA LEU A 139 -5.90 1.05 16.81
C LEU A 139 -5.01 1.13 18.06
N LEU A 140 -4.10 2.11 18.12
CA LEU A 140 -3.23 2.34 19.27
C LEU A 140 -4.02 2.66 20.54
N GLY A 141 -5.09 3.47 20.44
CA GLY A 141 -5.98 3.74 21.55
C GLY A 141 -6.71 2.49 22.08
N HIS A 142 -7.11 1.56 21.21
CA HIS A 142 -7.65 0.27 21.62
C HIS A 142 -6.60 -0.59 22.34
N VAL A 143 -5.37 -0.67 21.83
CA VAL A 143 -4.29 -1.41 22.48
C VAL A 143 -3.97 -0.84 23.87
N GLU A 144 -3.97 0.47 24.05
CA GLU A 144 -3.83 1.12 25.37
C GLU A 144 -4.95 0.72 26.33
N ALA A 145 -6.19 0.81 25.85
CA ALA A 145 -7.36 0.46 26.67
C ALA A 145 -7.39 -1.02 27.08
N GLU A 146 -7.04 -1.94 26.16
CA GLU A 146 -7.02 -3.39 26.44
C GLU A 146 -5.85 -3.80 27.36
N SER A 147 -4.67 -3.17 27.17
CA SER A 147 -3.49 -3.52 27.97
C SER A 147 -3.52 -2.95 29.38
N GLY A 148 -4.29 -1.89 29.62
CA GLY A 148 -4.30 -1.13 30.85
C GLY A 148 -2.98 -0.37 31.13
N ASN A 149 -2.05 -0.39 30.18
CA ASN A 149 -0.76 0.31 30.28
C ASN A 149 -0.77 1.56 29.41
N PRO A 150 -0.43 2.73 29.94
CA PRO A 150 -0.38 3.96 29.16
C PRO A 150 0.68 3.87 28.07
N LEU A 151 0.36 4.35 26.89
CA LEU A 151 1.34 4.51 25.80
C LEU A 151 2.36 5.61 26.15
N PRO A 152 3.59 5.56 25.59
CA PRO A 152 4.64 6.55 25.88
C PRO A 152 4.34 7.94 25.33
N ALA A 153 3.34 8.08 24.46
CA ALA A 153 2.82 9.35 23.94
C ALA A 153 1.38 9.17 23.45
N ALA A 154 0.71 10.29 23.16
CA ALA A 154 -0.64 10.26 22.63
C ALA A 154 -0.73 9.39 21.34
N PRO A 155 -1.80 8.57 21.17
CA PRO A 155 -1.94 7.66 20.05
C PRO A 155 -1.73 8.32 18.67
N GLU A 156 -2.20 9.55 18.50
CA GLU A 156 -2.01 10.31 17.25
C GLU A 156 -0.53 10.64 16.97
N THR A 157 0.21 11.01 18.02
CA THR A 157 1.66 11.29 17.94
C THR A 157 2.43 10.04 17.55
N LEU A 158 2.11 8.91 18.20
CA LEU A 158 2.72 7.61 17.89
C LEU A 158 2.37 7.15 16.47
N ALA A 159 1.12 7.27 16.06
CA ALA A 159 0.70 6.92 14.70
C ALA A 159 1.51 7.69 13.65
N ARG A 160 1.69 9.00 13.86
CA ARG A 160 2.52 9.83 12.97
C ARG A 160 3.98 9.40 12.97
N ALA A 161 4.56 9.11 14.14
CA ALA A 161 5.94 8.67 14.25
C ALA A 161 6.17 7.30 13.57
N ILE A 162 5.29 6.33 13.81
CA ILE A 162 5.34 4.98 13.22
C ILE A 162 5.27 5.07 11.69
N LEU A 163 4.30 5.81 11.14
CA LEU A 163 4.16 5.95 9.68
C LEU A 163 5.32 6.71 9.05
N ALA A 164 5.88 7.71 9.73
CA ALA A 164 7.07 8.42 9.24
C ALA A 164 8.30 7.51 9.24
N LEU A 165 8.50 6.72 10.31
CA LEU A 165 9.59 5.75 10.42
C LEU A 165 9.46 4.66 9.34
N ALA A 166 8.24 4.12 9.14
CA ALA A 166 7.97 3.13 8.11
C ALA A 166 8.34 3.65 6.71
N LYS A 167 7.95 4.88 6.38
CA LYS A 167 8.32 5.53 5.11
C LYS A 167 9.84 5.72 5.00
N GLY A 168 10.50 6.13 6.08
CA GLY A 168 11.96 6.31 6.12
C GLY A 168 12.71 5.01 5.85
N ILE A 169 12.38 3.94 6.56
CA ILE A 169 12.98 2.61 6.38
C ILE A 169 12.74 2.07 4.96
N ALA A 170 11.55 2.26 4.42
CA ALA A 170 11.23 1.84 3.06
C ALA A 170 12.10 2.55 2.01
N ILE A 171 12.33 3.86 2.17
CA ILE A 171 13.21 4.65 1.30
C ILE A 171 14.68 4.24 1.48
N GLU A 172 15.14 4.06 2.71
CA GLU A 172 16.49 3.57 3.00
C GLU A 172 16.74 2.21 2.33
N GLY A 173 15.75 1.33 2.36
CA GLY A 173 15.78 0.05 1.65
C GLY A 173 16.00 0.18 0.14
N LEU A 174 15.63 1.29 -0.51
CA LEU A 174 15.86 1.49 -1.95
C LEU A 174 17.34 1.68 -2.29
N VAL A 175 18.11 2.29 -1.39
CA VAL A 175 19.54 2.59 -1.61
C VAL A 175 20.47 1.58 -0.94
N ALA A 176 19.97 0.77 -0.01
CA ALA A 176 20.76 -0.25 0.64
C ALA A 176 21.21 -1.31 -0.38
N THR A 177 22.50 -1.38 -0.67
CA THR A 177 23.12 -2.50 -1.38
C THR A 177 23.00 -3.75 -0.52
N LYS A 178 22.54 -4.87 -1.09
CA LYS A 178 22.67 -6.19 -0.42
C LYS A 178 24.13 -6.41 -0.09
N SER A 179 24.53 -6.14 1.15
CA SER A 179 25.80 -6.66 1.66
C SER A 179 25.73 -8.18 1.52
N ARG A 180 26.51 -8.76 0.62
CA ARG A 180 26.76 -10.19 0.58
C ARG A 180 27.36 -10.51 1.95
N ARG A 181 26.58 -11.18 2.81
CA ARG A 181 27.16 -11.91 3.93
C ARG A 181 27.99 -13.06 3.36
N THR A 182 29.21 -12.74 2.91
CA THR A 182 30.32 -13.66 2.86
C THR A 182 30.84 -13.73 4.28
N GLY A 183 30.42 -14.76 4.99
CA GLY A 183 30.84 -15.00 6.35
C GLY A 183 30.72 -16.47 6.67
N SER A 184 31.46 -17.31 5.91
CA SER A 184 31.95 -18.57 6.46
C SER A 184 32.99 -18.18 7.50
N LEU A 185 32.64 -18.20 8.76
CA LEU A 185 33.61 -18.33 9.85
C LEU A 185 33.65 -19.80 10.22
N ILE A 186 34.60 -20.48 9.61
CA ILE A 186 35.25 -21.70 10.12
C ILE A 186 36.00 -21.25 11.39
N TRP A 187 35.61 -21.76 12.52
CA TRP A 187 36.44 -22.23 13.65
C TRP A 187 35.72 -23.34 14.39
#